data_e1ec12f4d85224e0778f2bb889dad8d8
#
_entry.id   e1ec12f4d85224e0778f2bb889dad8d8
#
_cell.length_a   1.000
_cell.length_b   1.000
_cell.length_c   1.000
_cell.angle_alpha   90.00
_cell.angle_beta   90.00
_cell.angle_gamma   90.00
#
_symmetry.space_group_name_H-M   'P 1'
#
loop_
_entity.id
_entity.type
_entity.pdbx_description
1 polymer ?
#
loop_
_entity_poly.entity_id
_entity_poly.type
_entity_poly.pdbx_seq_one_letter_code
_entity_poly.pdbx_strand_id
1 'polypeptide(L)'
;MPDPSQANPATTVRARWCFPVDQPGWENAWLTLRDGRILERGKGHPGRPHMDLGDVAILPGLINPHTHLEFSNLNDPLGMAGTPFPDWVGDVIRWRRGQVSDPAIARAMKTRAIQTGIAESYRNGVYAIGEIASPPWQDWQYSHSLLPIRLFQAFLGLTSVRSEAAWSCLVDQRESMAPPEDSGYQQLQLGVSPHAPYTVRLEDVARLGSKAAERHQPLAMHLAESPEEMEMIDRRSGAFVDMLSSVDAWDPKALGSHPSIRAYLEAVFASPVKQFLVVHGNFLRQEDLDLLQQFKDRATVIYCPRTHAYFEHPAYPLQPLLSRGIPVALGTDSRASNPDLSPWREAQSVANKFPEIPGAQILRMATENGARALMLENGVGTLKTGAPWTGIAVDSRGMSSNETDPLRFLLQKEDAHPYPVWPLAPTIS
;
A
#
# COMPACT_ATOMS: atom_id res chain seq x y z
N MET A 1 -0.36 -22.97 -32.16
CA MET A 1 -1.57 -22.63 -31.37
C MET A 1 -1.78 -23.78 -30.39
N PRO A 2 -1.96 -23.54 -29.09
CA PRO A 2 -2.30 -24.63 -28.18
C PRO A 2 -3.65 -25.26 -28.59
N ASP A 3 -3.74 -26.54 -28.43
CA ASP A 3 -4.91 -27.35 -28.77
C ASP A 3 -6.14 -26.88 -27.93
N PRO A 4 -7.25 -26.44 -28.54
CA PRO A 4 -8.43 -26.00 -27.82
C PRO A 4 -9.08 -27.07 -26.94
N SER A 5 -8.67 -28.35 -27.05
CA SER A 5 -9.14 -29.47 -26.21
C SER A 5 -8.51 -29.49 -24.81
N GLN A 6 -7.48 -28.68 -24.52
CA GLN A 6 -6.77 -28.64 -23.22
C GLN A 6 -7.19 -27.46 -22.32
N ALA A 7 -8.27 -26.74 -22.62
CA ALA A 7 -8.75 -25.68 -21.73
C ALA A 7 -9.24 -26.29 -20.41
N ASN A 8 -8.74 -25.80 -19.29
CA ASN A 8 -9.21 -26.20 -17.96
C ASN A 8 -10.73 -26.01 -17.85
N PRO A 9 -11.46 -26.94 -17.19
CA PRO A 9 -12.90 -26.80 -17.02
C PRO A 9 -13.21 -25.53 -16.23
N ALA A 10 -14.25 -24.80 -16.67
CA ALA A 10 -14.69 -23.61 -15.94
C ALA A 10 -15.28 -24.02 -14.59
N THR A 11 -14.96 -23.29 -13.54
CA THR A 11 -15.51 -23.47 -12.18
C THR A 11 -16.45 -22.33 -11.88
N THR A 12 -17.65 -22.64 -11.37
CA THR A 12 -18.61 -21.62 -10.93
C THR A 12 -18.63 -21.56 -9.41
N VAL A 13 -18.42 -20.37 -8.86
CA VAL A 13 -18.49 -20.05 -7.44
C VAL A 13 -19.77 -19.28 -7.18
N ARG A 14 -20.51 -19.66 -6.14
CA ARG A 14 -21.73 -18.99 -5.69
C ARG A 14 -21.54 -18.45 -4.28
N ALA A 15 -22.15 -17.29 -4.00
CA ALA A 15 -22.22 -16.71 -2.67
C ALA A 15 -23.52 -15.93 -2.50
N ARG A 16 -23.87 -15.61 -1.26
CA ARG A 16 -25.04 -14.78 -0.98
C ARG A 16 -24.89 -13.38 -1.55
N TRP A 17 -23.71 -12.75 -1.43
CA TRP A 17 -23.44 -11.41 -1.92
C TRP A 17 -22.20 -11.31 -2.79
N CYS A 18 -22.18 -10.35 -3.72
CA CYS A 18 -21.00 -9.95 -4.46
C CYS A 18 -20.90 -8.41 -4.51
N PHE A 19 -19.72 -7.87 -4.18
CA PHE A 19 -19.40 -6.44 -4.28
C PHE A 19 -18.19 -6.28 -5.22
N PRO A 20 -18.42 -6.11 -6.52
CA PRO A 20 -17.35 -6.23 -7.52
C PRO A 20 -16.54 -4.96 -7.74
N VAL A 21 -16.89 -3.83 -7.09
CA VAL A 21 -16.28 -2.49 -7.20
C VAL A 21 -16.65 -1.72 -8.46
N ASP A 22 -16.62 -2.35 -9.64
CA ASP A 22 -16.93 -1.71 -10.94
C ASP A 22 -18.42 -1.46 -11.17
N GLN A 23 -19.29 -2.03 -10.35
CA GLN A 23 -20.75 -1.82 -10.34
C GLN A 23 -21.31 -2.06 -8.93
N PRO A 24 -22.57 -1.66 -8.64
CA PRO A 24 -23.22 -1.93 -7.37
C PRO A 24 -23.23 -3.42 -7.03
N GLY A 25 -23.09 -3.74 -5.74
CA GLY A 25 -23.19 -5.10 -5.24
C GLY A 25 -24.60 -5.70 -5.42
N TRP A 26 -24.68 -7.03 -5.41
CA TRP A 26 -25.95 -7.76 -5.54
C TRP A 26 -25.99 -9.03 -4.72
N GLU A 27 -27.19 -9.46 -4.39
CA GLU A 27 -27.50 -10.70 -3.68
C GLU A 27 -27.70 -11.88 -4.66
N ASN A 28 -27.56 -13.13 -4.16
CA ASN A 28 -27.62 -14.36 -4.93
C ASN A 28 -26.61 -14.37 -6.10
N ALA A 29 -25.36 -14.16 -5.75
CA ALA A 29 -24.28 -13.95 -6.70
C ALA A 29 -23.64 -15.27 -7.16
N TRP A 30 -23.17 -15.27 -8.40
CA TRP A 30 -22.29 -16.31 -8.92
C TRP A 30 -21.24 -15.70 -9.87
N LEU A 31 -20.09 -16.37 -9.94
CA LEU A 31 -18.99 -16.06 -10.84
C LEU A 31 -18.47 -17.34 -11.47
N THR A 32 -18.24 -17.35 -12.77
CA THR A 32 -17.60 -18.45 -13.50
C THR A 32 -16.15 -18.10 -13.77
N LEU A 33 -15.25 -19.01 -13.40
CA LEU A 33 -13.82 -18.84 -13.46
C LEU A 33 -13.18 -19.83 -14.42
N ARG A 34 -12.20 -19.39 -15.21
CA ARG A 34 -11.34 -20.26 -16.03
C ARG A 34 -9.94 -19.65 -16.12
N ASP A 35 -8.92 -20.47 -16.01
CA ASP A 35 -7.51 -20.08 -16.12
C ASP A 35 -7.14 -18.86 -15.25
N GLY A 36 -7.66 -18.84 -14.01
CA GLY A 36 -7.43 -17.75 -13.04
C GLY A 36 -8.12 -16.41 -13.39
N ARG A 37 -9.09 -16.40 -14.33
CA ARG A 37 -9.84 -15.20 -14.71
C ARG A 37 -11.34 -15.39 -14.56
N ILE A 38 -12.04 -14.26 -14.38
CA ILE A 38 -13.50 -14.20 -14.32
C ILE A 38 -14.03 -14.20 -15.75
N LEU A 39 -14.75 -15.25 -16.15
CA LEU A 39 -15.40 -15.33 -17.46
C LEU A 39 -16.74 -14.61 -17.47
N GLU A 40 -17.56 -14.91 -16.46
CA GLU A 40 -18.94 -14.45 -16.35
C GLU A 40 -19.29 -14.21 -14.89
N ARG A 41 -20.28 -13.39 -14.66
CA ARG A 41 -20.85 -13.14 -13.34
C ARG A 41 -22.32 -12.75 -13.47
N GLY A 42 -23.12 -13.06 -12.44
CA GLY A 42 -24.55 -12.76 -12.47
C GLY A 42 -25.27 -12.99 -11.15
N LYS A 43 -26.60 -12.87 -11.23
CA LYS A 43 -27.56 -13.09 -10.14
C LYS A 43 -28.34 -14.37 -10.36
N GLY A 44 -28.84 -14.98 -9.27
CA GLY A 44 -29.72 -16.14 -9.28
C GLY A 44 -28.96 -17.45 -9.34
N HIS A 45 -29.53 -18.44 -10.05
CA HIS A 45 -28.98 -19.79 -10.15
C HIS A 45 -28.27 -20.01 -11.49
N PRO A 46 -26.94 -20.24 -11.47
CA PRO A 46 -26.15 -20.49 -12.70
C PRO A 46 -26.29 -21.96 -13.20
N GLY A 47 -27.28 -22.69 -12.75
CA GLY A 47 -27.40 -24.11 -12.98
C GLY A 47 -26.79 -24.95 -11.84
N ARG A 48 -25.66 -25.61 -12.07
CA ARG A 48 -24.94 -26.35 -11.01
C ARG A 48 -23.64 -25.60 -10.64
N PRO A 49 -23.58 -24.93 -9.47
CA PRO A 49 -22.31 -24.40 -8.99
C PRO A 49 -21.39 -25.56 -8.62
N HIS A 50 -20.10 -25.47 -8.98
CA HIS A 50 -19.09 -26.40 -8.53
C HIS A 50 -18.67 -26.11 -7.08
N MET A 51 -18.86 -24.86 -6.62
CA MET A 51 -18.53 -24.41 -5.26
C MET A 51 -19.60 -23.43 -4.76
N ASP A 52 -20.26 -23.76 -3.65
CA ASP A 52 -21.17 -22.85 -2.95
C ASP A 52 -20.50 -22.40 -1.64
N LEU A 53 -20.25 -21.11 -1.50
CA LEU A 53 -19.64 -20.51 -0.33
C LEU A 53 -20.65 -20.16 0.77
N GLY A 54 -21.95 -20.27 0.49
CA GLY A 54 -23.02 -20.01 1.46
C GLY A 54 -23.21 -18.52 1.79
N ASP A 55 -23.44 -18.25 3.08
CA ASP A 55 -23.76 -16.91 3.61
C ASP A 55 -22.53 -16.00 3.72
N VAL A 56 -21.85 -15.78 2.60
CA VAL A 56 -20.69 -14.88 2.52
C VAL A 56 -20.91 -13.81 1.47
N ALA A 57 -20.15 -12.72 1.59
CA ALA A 57 -19.96 -11.73 0.55
C ALA A 57 -18.62 -11.96 -0.15
N ILE A 58 -18.62 -12.05 -1.49
CA ILE A 58 -17.42 -12.08 -2.31
C ILE A 58 -17.03 -10.63 -2.65
N LEU A 59 -15.76 -10.30 -2.41
CA LEU A 59 -15.14 -9.03 -2.76
C LEU A 59 -13.84 -9.27 -3.53
N PRO A 60 -13.29 -8.28 -4.25
CA PRO A 60 -11.92 -8.38 -4.76
C PRO A 60 -10.91 -8.48 -3.62
N GLY A 61 -9.78 -9.12 -3.85
CA GLY A 61 -8.65 -9.12 -2.93
C GLY A 61 -8.22 -7.70 -2.58
N LEU A 62 -7.93 -7.50 -1.32
CA LEU A 62 -7.49 -6.21 -0.78
C LEU A 62 -6.09 -5.87 -1.33
N ILE A 63 -5.83 -4.60 -1.51
CA ILE A 63 -4.52 -4.11 -1.90
C ILE A 63 -3.97 -3.27 -0.76
N ASN A 64 -2.76 -3.58 -0.33
CA ASN A 64 -2.05 -2.80 0.68
C ASN A 64 -0.90 -2.01 0.01
N PRO A 65 -1.12 -0.78 -0.45
CA PRO A 65 -0.15 -0.04 -1.23
C PRO A 65 1.01 0.56 -0.43
N HIS A 66 1.00 0.42 0.91
CA HIS A 66 2.05 0.96 1.77
C HIS A 66 2.26 0.11 3.02
N THR A 67 3.44 -0.51 3.10
CA THR A 67 3.92 -1.29 4.25
C THR A 67 5.43 -1.09 4.46
N HIS A 68 5.90 -1.49 5.65
CA HIS A 68 7.30 -1.73 5.97
C HIS A 68 7.40 -3.12 6.64
N LEU A 69 7.54 -4.16 5.83
CA LEU A 69 7.47 -5.56 6.28
C LEU A 69 8.61 -5.96 7.23
N GLU A 70 9.71 -5.22 7.25
CA GLU A 70 10.82 -5.47 8.17
C GLU A 70 10.41 -5.39 9.65
N PHE A 71 9.29 -4.71 9.97
CA PHE A 71 8.76 -4.57 11.34
C PHE A 71 7.74 -5.65 11.71
N SER A 72 7.46 -6.62 10.84
CA SER A 72 6.38 -7.59 11.06
C SER A 72 6.60 -8.60 12.20
N ASN A 73 7.79 -8.61 12.80
CA ASN A 73 8.07 -9.38 14.01
C ASN A 73 7.74 -8.62 15.31
N LEU A 74 7.35 -7.34 15.22
CA LEU A 74 6.86 -6.61 16.39
C LEU A 74 5.50 -7.14 16.83
N ASN A 75 5.35 -7.43 18.11
CA ASN A 75 4.07 -7.82 18.69
C ASN A 75 3.17 -6.59 18.92
N ASP A 76 3.77 -5.48 19.32
CA ASP A 76 3.10 -4.21 19.60
C ASP A 76 3.81 -3.06 18.89
N PRO A 77 3.12 -1.93 18.60
CA PRO A 77 3.72 -0.71 18.10
C PRO A 77 4.85 -0.20 19.00
N LEU A 78 5.82 0.53 18.41
CA LEU A 78 6.94 1.12 19.16
C LEU A 78 6.51 2.42 19.85
N GLY A 79 6.91 2.62 21.09
CA GLY A 79 6.53 3.78 21.89
C GLY A 79 5.10 3.70 22.42
N MET A 80 4.46 4.84 22.60
CA MET A 80 3.08 4.98 23.08
C MET A 80 2.27 5.80 22.07
N ALA A 81 0.96 5.59 22.05
CA ALA A 81 0.06 6.44 21.26
C ALA A 81 0.24 7.92 21.64
N GLY A 82 0.21 8.82 20.65
CA GLY A 82 0.44 10.25 20.83
C GLY A 82 1.89 10.67 21.06
N THR A 83 2.87 9.75 21.02
CA THR A 83 4.30 10.12 21.04
C THR A 83 4.59 11.08 19.88
N PRO A 84 5.30 12.22 20.11
CA PRO A 84 5.74 13.11 19.03
C PRO A 84 6.53 12.34 17.98
N PHE A 85 6.27 12.62 16.71
CA PHE A 85 6.77 11.82 15.61
C PHE A 85 8.31 11.72 15.56
N PRO A 86 9.11 12.79 15.81
CA PRO A 86 10.58 12.68 15.87
C PRO A 86 11.08 11.77 17.00
N ASP A 87 10.39 11.74 18.14
CA ASP A 87 10.73 10.87 19.26
C ASP A 87 10.46 9.41 18.91
N TRP A 88 9.33 9.14 18.27
CA TRP A 88 9.00 7.81 17.72
C TRP A 88 10.00 7.36 16.66
N VAL A 89 10.45 8.25 15.75
CA VAL A 89 11.55 7.95 14.82
C VAL A 89 12.82 7.58 15.58
N GLY A 90 13.09 8.24 16.71
CA GLY A 90 14.16 7.88 17.64
C GLY A 90 14.00 6.45 18.20
N ASP A 91 12.78 6.04 18.54
CA ASP A 91 12.47 4.66 18.97
C ASP A 91 12.73 3.65 17.86
N VAL A 92 12.31 3.94 16.63
CA VAL A 92 12.59 3.12 15.44
C VAL A 92 14.10 2.95 15.24
N ILE A 93 14.88 4.04 15.35
CA ILE A 93 16.33 4.00 15.20
C ILE A 93 16.95 3.16 16.34
N ARG A 94 16.49 3.32 17.58
CA ARG A 94 16.95 2.51 18.73
C ARG A 94 16.63 1.04 18.52
N TRP A 95 15.43 0.72 18.10
CA TRP A 95 15.03 -0.65 17.80
C TRP A 95 15.92 -1.28 16.71
N ARG A 96 16.17 -0.57 15.61
CA ARG A 96 17.07 -1.06 14.53
C ARG A 96 18.49 -1.27 15.01
N ARG A 97 19.04 -0.36 15.84
CA ARG A 97 20.38 -0.47 16.43
C ARG A 97 20.49 -1.55 17.50
N GLY A 98 19.40 -1.84 18.19
CA GLY A 98 19.30 -2.91 19.19
C GLY A 98 19.22 -4.32 18.59
N GLN A 99 19.12 -4.44 17.26
CA GLN A 99 19.17 -5.73 16.59
C GLN A 99 20.55 -6.38 16.76
N VAL A 100 20.61 -7.70 16.55
CA VAL A 100 21.84 -8.50 16.69
C VAL A 100 22.95 -7.91 15.83
N SER A 101 24.16 -7.78 16.41
CA SER A 101 25.33 -7.20 15.73
C SER A 101 25.94 -8.09 14.65
N ASP A 102 25.65 -9.39 14.66
CA ASP A 102 26.07 -10.31 13.60
C ASP A 102 25.26 -10.04 12.30
N PRO A 103 25.91 -9.63 11.20
CA PRO A 103 25.20 -9.28 9.96
C PRO A 103 24.41 -10.44 9.35
N ALA A 104 24.86 -11.68 9.51
CA ALA A 104 24.16 -12.85 8.97
C ALA A 104 22.87 -13.14 9.74
N ILE A 105 22.93 -13.05 11.08
CA ILE A 105 21.77 -13.23 11.95
C ILE A 105 20.79 -12.07 11.74
N ALA A 106 21.23 -10.82 11.70
CA ALA A 106 20.39 -9.66 11.45
C ALA A 106 19.65 -9.78 10.11
N ARG A 107 20.34 -10.24 9.07
CA ARG A 107 19.75 -10.52 7.75
C ARG A 107 18.69 -11.61 7.81
N ALA A 108 18.97 -12.72 8.49
CA ALA A 108 18.00 -13.81 8.64
C ALA A 108 16.75 -13.36 9.42
N MET A 109 16.92 -12.55 10.46
CA MET A 109 15.81 -11.97 11.22
C MET A 109 14.95 -11.04 10.36
N LYS A 110 15.57 -10.15 9.55
CA LYS A 110 14.86 -9.27 8.62
C LYS A 110 14.08 -10.09 7.59
N THR A 111 14.69 -11.13 7.01
CA THR A 111 14.02 -12.02 6.06
C THR A 111 12.81 -12.70 6.70
N ARG A 112 12.96 -13.21 7.92
CA ARG A 112 11.85 -13.83 8.65
C ARG A 112 10.73 -12.83 8.92
N ALA A 113 11.05 -11.58 9.29
CA ALA A 113 10.05 -10.53 9.49
C ALA A 113 9.26 -10.27 8.20
N ILE A 114 9.94 -10.11 7.07
CA ILE A 114 9.31 -9.91 5.75
C ILE A 114 8.37 -11.07 5.42
N GLN A 115 8.82 -12.31 5.57
CA GLN A 115 8.00 -13.50 5.30
C GLN A 115 6.79 -13.59 6.24
N THR A 116 6.96 -13.24 7.52
CA THR A 116 5.86 -13.16 8.49
C THR A 116 4.81 -12.14 8.05
N GLY A 117 5.23 -10.95 7.62
CA GLY A 117 4.33 -9.89 7.15
C GLY A 117 3.61 -10.25 5.86
N ILE A 118 4.28 -10.94 4.91
CA ILE A 118 3.64 -11.47 3.70
C ILE A 118 2.56 -12.49 4.06
N ALA A 119 2.87 -13.43 4.95
CA ALA A 119 1.93 -14.46 5.39
C ALA A 119 0.75 -13.87 6.20
N GLU A 120 0.99 -12.84 7.01
CA GLU A 120 -0.05 -12.10 7.71
C GLU A 120 -0.97 -11.37 6.73
N SER A 121 -0.40 -10.64 5.77
CA SER A 121 -1.13 -9.93 4.72
C SER A 121 -2.03 -10.90 3.92
N TYR A 122 -1.51 -12.05 3.49
CA TYR A 122 -2.30 -13.08 2.81
C TYR A 122 -3.50 -13.53 3.64
N ARG A 123 -3.29 -13.86 4.91
CA ARG A 123 -4.37 -14.30 5.82
C ARG A 123 -5.43 -13.21 6.03
N ASN A 124 -5.07 -11.95 5.91
CA ASN A 124 -5.98 -10.80 5.96
C ASN A 124 -6.64 -10.48 4.60
N GLY A 125 -6.55 -11.37 3.61
CA GLY A 125 -7.19 -11.19 2.31
C GLY A 125 -6.48 -10.20 1.38
N VAL A 126 -5.22 -9.84 1.66
CA VAL A 126 -4.42 -8.99 0.78
C VAL A 126 -3.98 -9.79 -0.43
N TYR A 127 -4.20 -9.25 -1.62
CA TYR A 127 -3.74 -9.81 -2.89
C TYR A 127 -2.39 -9.24 -3.33
N ALA A 128 -2.12 -7.96 -3.10
CA ALA A 128 -0.85 -7.34 -3.47
C ALA A 128 -0.38 -6.31 -2.45
N ILE A 129 0.93 -6.12 -2.37
CA ILE A 129 1.62 -5.29 -1.38
C ILE A 129 2.49 -4.25 -2.07
N GLY A 130 2.47 -3.00 -1.58
CA GLY A 130 3.48 -1.97 -1.79
C GLY A 130 4.40 -1.92 -0.57
N GLU A 131 5.62 -2.34 -0.75
CA GLU A 131 6.64 -2.45 0.31
C GLU A 131 7.66 -1.34 0.20
N ILE A 132 7.84 -0.53 1.24
CA ILE A 132 8.94 0.43 1.34
C ILE A 132 10.14 -0.27 1.97
N ALA A 133 11.08 -0.68 1.13
CA ALA A 133 12.24 -1.45 1.57
C ALA A 133 13.41 -0.55 1.93
N SER A 134 13.89 -0.65 3.17
CA SER A 134 15.11 0.04 3.63
C SER A 134 16.37 -0.64 3.07
N PRO A 135 17.38 0.15 2.61
CA PRO A 135 18.64 -0.42 2.12
C PRO A 135 19.42 -1.18 3.23
N PRO A 136 20.24 -2.16 2.87
CA PRO A 136 20.41 -2.74 1.54
C PRO A 136 19.20 -3.61 1.17
N TRP A 137 18.70 -3.43 -0.07
CA TRP A 137 17.59 -4.23 -0.58
C TRP A 137 18.11 -5.56 -1.10
N GLN A 138 17.36 -6.63 -0.90
CA GLN A 138 17.72 -7.96 -1.40
C GLN A 138 16.45 -8.65 -1.92
N ASP A 139 16.39 -8.89 -3.22
CA ASP A 139 15.28 -9.50 -3.93
C ASP A 139 14.91 -10.89 -3.39
N TRP A 140 15.92 -11.72 -3.06
CA TRP A 140 15.72 -13.07 -2.54
C TRP A 140 14.90 -13.11 -1.22
N GLN A 141 14.82 -12.00 -0.47
CA GLN A 141 13.96 -11.90 0.71
C GLN A 141 12.47 -12.01 0.36
N TYR A 142 12.13 -11.68 -0.88
CA TYR A 142 10.76 -11.67 -1.43
C TYR A 142 10.52 -12.80 -2.44
N SER A 143 11.53 -13.61 -2.78
CA SER A 143 11.52 -14.61 -3.86
C SER A 143 10.43 -15.68 -3.73
N HIS A 144 10.01 -15.98 -2.51
CA HIS A 144 8.97 -16.96 -2.23
C HIS A 144 7.64 -16.30 -1.85
N SER A 145 7.44 -15.03 -2.24
CA SER A 145 6.18 -14.37 -1.96
C SER A 145 5.03 -15.02 -2.71
N LEU A 146 3.96 -15.33 -1.97
CA LEU A 146 2.69 -15.78 -2.53
C LEU A 146 1.88 -14.63 -3.14
N LEU A 147 2.27 -13.39 -2.88
CA LEU A 147 1.57 -12.17 -3.26
C LEU A 147 2.43 -11.35 -4.23
N PRO A 148 1.83 -10.69 -5.23
CA PRO A 148 2.51 -9.67 -5.99
C PRO A 148 3.03 -8.55 -5.06
N ILE A 149 4.31 -8.18 -5.22
CA ILE A 149 4.94 -7.12 -4.44
C ILE A 149 5.48 -6.04 -5.36
N ARG A 150 5.08 -4.79 -5.08
CA ARG A 150 5.75 -3.60 -5.59
C ARG A 150 6.77 -3.15 -4.55
N LEU A 151 8.05 -3.42 -4.81
CA LEU A 151 9.15 -3.06 -3.92
C LEU A 151 9.62 -1.65 -4.22
N PHE A 152 9.28 -0.71 -3.38
CA PHE A 152 9.78 0.66 -3.44
C PHE A 152 11.14 0.73 -2.74
N GLN A 153 12.19 0.93 -3.52
CA GLN A 153 13.55 1.07 -3.01
C GLN A 153 13.68 2.44 -2.32
N ALA A 154 13.78 2.44 -1.00
CA ALA A 154 13.90 3.67 -0.22
C ALA A 154 15.27 4.33 -0.44
N PHE A 155 15.24 5.60 -0.80
CA PHE A 155 16.42 6.47 -0.94
C PHE A 155 16.49 7.40 0.28
N LEU A 156 17.61 7.36 1.02
CA LEU A 156 17.83 8.17 2.21
C LEU A 156 19.19 8.86 2.11
N GLY A 157 19.20 10.19 2.04
CA GLY A 157 20.42 10.98 1.94
C GLY A 157 20.12 12.47 2.00
N LEU A 158 19.94 13.05 3.20
CA LEU A 158 19.64 14.48 3.35
C LEU A 158 20.90 15.35 3.18
N THR A 159 22.08 14.92 3.70
CA THR A 159 23.35 15.62 3.43
C THR A 159 23.91 15.20 2.07
N SER A 160 24.74 16.05 1.44
CA SER A 160 25.37 15.72 0.14
C SER A 160 26.15 14.41 0.17
N VAL A 161 26.92 14.16 1.22
CA VAL A 161 27.70 12.92 1.40
C VAL A 161 26.80 11.70 1.47
N ARG A 162 25.70 11.79 2.24
CA ARG A 162 24.74 10.67 2.36
C ARG A 162 23.94 10.48 1.06
N SER A 163 23.63 11.55 0.34
CA SER A 163 22.98 11.49 -0.97
C SER A 163 23.86 10.77 -1.99
N GLU A 164 25.15 11.13 -2.09
CA GLU A 164 26.11 10.47 -2.99
C GLU A 164 26.22 8.96 -2.69
N ALA A 165 26.33 8.59 -1.41
CA ALA A 165 26.34 7.19 -0.99
C ALA A 165 25.04 6.45 -1.34
N ALA A 166 23.89 7.10 -1.17
CA ALA A 166 22.59 6.53 -1.52
C ALA A 166 22.46 6.33 -3.05
N TRP A 167 22.96 7.28 -3.86
CA TRP A 167 23.01 7.12 -5.33
C TRP A 167 23.89 5.95 -5.75
N SER A 168 25.09 5.80 -5.19
CA SER A 168 25.97 4.66 -5.46
C SER A 168 25.26 3.35 -5.10
N CYS A 169 24.67 3.26 -3.91
CA CYS A 169 23.92 2.07 -3.48
C CYS A 169 22.76 1.74 -4.45
N LEU A 170 22.02 2.75 -4.91
CA LEU A 170 20.90 2.57 -5.84
C LEU A 170 21.34 2.05 -7.21
N VAL A 171 22.52 2.46 -7.70
CA VAL A 171 23.11 2.00 -8.97
C VAL A 171 23.60 0.57 -8.82
N ASP A 172 24.48 0.31 -7.84
CA ASP A 172 25.13 -0.99 -7.63
C ASP A 172 24.13 -2.12 -7.40
N GLN A 173 23.09 -1.86 -6.59
CA GLN A 173 22.09 -2.89 -6.30
C GLN A 173 21.14 -3.13 -7.46
N ARG A 174 20.85 -2.14 -8.30
CA ARG A 174 20.01 -2.33 -9.48
C ARG A 174 20.67 -3.19 -10.57
N GLU A 175 21.99 -3.13 -10.68
CA GLU A 175 22.74 -4.00 -11.60
C GLU A 175 22.71 -5.45 -11.11
N SER A 176 22.66 -5.67 -9.79
CA SER A 176 22.59 -7.01 -9.19
C SER A 176 21.16 -7.59 -9.11
N MET A 177 20.11 -6.75 -9.19
CA MET A 177 18.70 -7.14 -9.12
C MET A 177 18.03 -7.32 -10.49
N ALA A 178 18.78 -7.39 -11.58
CA ALA A 178 18.23 -7.79 -12.88
C ALA A 178 17.68 -9.22 -12.75
N PRO A 179 16.35 -9.44 -12.86
CA PRO A 179 15.82 -10.79 -12.73
C PRO A 179 16.39 -11.65 -13.86
N PRO A 180 16.90 -12.84 -13.58
CA PRO A 180 17.09 -13.83 -14.63
C PRO A 180 15.75 -14.04 -15.32
N GLU A 181 15.72 -14.05 -16.66
CA GLU A 181 14.48 -14.20 -17.45
C GLU A 181 13.70 -15.49 -17.09
N ASP A 182 14.34 -16.46 -16.45
CA ASP A 182 13.80 -17.75 -16.01
C ASP A 182 13.54 -17.87 -14.49
N SER A 183 13.73 -16.80 -13.70
CA SER A 183 13.47 -16.90 -12.26
C SER A 183 11.98 -16.79 -11.96
N GLY A 184 11.45 -17.64 -11.06
CA GLY A 184 10.08 -17.60 -10.58
C GLY A 184 9.67 -16.31 -9.85
N TYR A 185 10.40 -15.20 -10.09
CA TYR A 185 10.21 -13.84 -9.53
C TYR A 185 9.14 -13.01 -10.27
N GLN A 186 8.24 -13.61 -11.04
CA GLN A 186 7.19 -12.89 -11.79
C GLN A 186 6.30 -11.99 -10.92
N GLN A 187 6.36 -12.15 -9.59
CA GLN A 187 5.54 -11.39 -8.67
C GLN A 187 6.23 -10.16 -8.06
N LEU A 188 7.55 -10.00 -8.22
CA LEU A 188 8.30 -8.86 -7.69
C LEU A 188 8.50 -7.80 -8.77
N GLN A 189 7.98 -6.60 -8.55
CA GLN A 189 8.14 -5.45 -9.42
C GLN A 189 8.73 -4.28 -8.65
N LEU A 190 9.61 -3.50 -9.29
CA LEU A 190 10.31 -2.40 -8.62
C LEU A 190 9.55 -1.08 -8.70
N GLY A 191 9.72 -0.26 -7.69
CA GLY A 191 9.38 1.14 -7.59
C GLY A 191 10.52 1.92 -6.95
N VAL A 192 10.38 3.22 -6.83
CA VAL A 192 11.37 4.11 -6.20
C VAL A 192 10.69 4.85 -5.06
N SER A 193 11.37 4.99 -3.92
CA SER A 193 10.88 5.82 -2.81
C SER A 193 11.95 6.84 -2.38
N PRO A 194 11.90 8.11 -2.85
CA PRO A 194 12.47 9.19 -2.06
C PRO A 194 11.73 9.21 -0.72
N HIS A 195 12.39 8.75 0.35
CA HIS A 195 11.72 8.32 1.57
C HIS A 195 10.79 9.39 2.16
N ALA A 196 11.34 10.54 2.58
CA ALA A 196 10.59 11.64 3.18
C ALA A 196 11.38 12.95 3.13
N PRO A 197 10.76 14.15 3.28
CA PRO A 197 11.44 15.44 3.27
C PRO A 197 12.57 15.56 4.31
N TYR A 198 12.43 14.92 5.46
CA TYR A 198 13.44 14.91 6.52
C TYR A 198 14.60 13.92 6.29
N THR A 199 14.59 13.19 5.16
CA THR A 199 15.63 12.22 4.81
C THR A 199 16.16 12.35 3.39
N VAL A 200 15.56 13.17 2.53
CA VAL A 200 15.91 13.27 1.11
C VAL A 200 15.99 14.74 0.68
N ARG A 201 17.00 15.08 -0.11
CA ARG A 201 17.16 16.41 -0.72
C ARG A 201 16.07 16.64 -1.76
N LEU A 202 15.53 17.85 -1.82
CA LEU A 202 14.51 18.20 -2.82
C LEU A 202 15.00 17.98 -4.27
N GLU A 203 16.28 18.27 -4.55
CA GLU A 203 16.89 18.04 -5.88
C GLU A 203 16.95 16.56 -6.26
N ASP A 204 17.17 15.67 -5.26
CA ASP A 204 17.17 14.22 -5.49
C ASP A 204 15.76 13.69 -5.76
N VAL A 205 14.72 14.29 -5.19
CA VAL A 205 13.32 13.93 -5.48
C VAL A 205 13.02 14.11 -6.97
N ALA A 206 13.39 15.24 -7.57
CA ALA A 206 13.20 15.49 -9.01
C ALA A 206 13.98 14.47 -9.86
N ARG A 207 15.25 14.19 -9.48
CA ARG A 207 16.11 13.24 -10.17
C ARG A 207 15.59 11.80 -10.07
N LEU A 208 15.08 11.39 -8.89
CA LEU A 208 14.45 10.06 -8.69
C LEU A 208 13.15 9.95 -9.48
N GLY A 209 12.35 11.01 -9.56
CA GLY A 209 11.15 11.08 -10.39
C GLY A 209 11.47 10.81 -11.88
N SER A 210 12.52 11.46 -12.41
CA SER A 210 12.99 11.22 -13.78
C SER A 210 13.43 9.76 -13.99
N LYS A 211 14.19 9.20 -13.03
CA LYS A 211 14.62 7.79 -13.09
C LYS A 211 13.47 6.80 -13.00
N ALA A 212 12.45 7.07 -12.18
CA ALA A 212 11.25 6.26 -12.10
C ALA A 212 10.47 6.28 -13.44
N ALA A 213 10.34 7.46 -14.06
CA ALA A 213 9.67 7.62 -15.34
C ALA A 213 10.39 6.88 -16.48
N GLU A 214 11.73 7.00 -16.59
CA GLU A 214 12.55 6.28 -17.58
C GLU A 214 12.33 4.75 -17.51
N ARG A 215 12.04 4.22 -16.35
CA ARG A 215 11.89 2.78 -16.07
C ARG A 215 10.45 2.31 -15.97
N HIS A 216 9.48 3.20 -16.23
CA HIS A 216 8.06 2.93 -16.08
C HIS A 216 7.68 2.42 -14.68
N GLN A 217 8.35 2.93 -13.64
CA GLN A 217 8.14 2.56 -12.25
C GLN A 217 7.27 3.61 -11.54
N PRO A 218 6.42 3.21 -10.57
CA PRO A 218 5.78 4.17 -9.67
C PRO A 218 6.79 4.74 -8.68
N LEU A 219 6.46 5.91 -8.13
CA LEU A 219 7.22 6.56 -7.06
C LEU A 219 6.35 6.68 -5.82
N ALA A 220 6.89 6.41 -4.63
CA ALA A 220 6.22 6.59 -3.35
C ALA A 220 7.04 7.50 -2.43
N MET A 221 6.39 8.41 -1.69
CA MET A 221 7.06 9.29 -0.73
C MET A 221 6.15 9.56 0.46
N HIS A 222 6.69 9.43 1.70
CA HIS A 222 6.04 9.93 2.90
C HIS A 222 6.04 11.45 2.82
N LEU A 223 4.89 12.07 2.93
CA LEU A 223 4.77 13.50 2.69
C LEU A 223 3.63 14.09 3.52
N ALA A 224 3.90 15.22 4.18
CA ALA A 224 2.95 15.89 5.07
C ALA A 224 2.42 14.94 6.16
N GLU A 225 3.31 14.18 6.78
CA GLU A 225 2.95 13.13 7.72
C GLU A 225 2.71 13.65 9.13
N SER A 226 3.54 14.60 9.60
CA SER A 226 3.47 15.10 10.97
C SER A 226 3.57 16.63 11.07
N PRO A 227 3.11 17.24 12.18
CA PRO A 227 3.27 18.68 12.41
C PRO A 227 4.75 19.11 12.43
N GLU A 228 5.62 18.25 12.95
CA GLU A 228 7.05 18.53 13.08
C GLU A 228 7.75 18.49 11.71
N GLU A 229 7.29 17.65 10.78
CA GLU A 229 7.73 17.70 9.38
C GLU A 229 7.35 19.05 8.75
N MET A 230 6.11 19.49 8.97
CA MET A 230 5.63 20.78 8.47
C MET A 230 6.46 21.95 9.05
N GLU A 231 6.76 21.92 10.36
CA GLU A 231 7.59 22.93 10.99
C GLU A 231 9.02 22.95 10.41
N MET A 232 9.63 21.77 10.23
CA MET A 232 10.96 21.66 9.61
C MET A 232 10.98 22.24 8.21
N ILE A 233 9.95 21.96 7.39
CA ILE A 233 9.87 22.47 6.02
C ILE A 233 9.64 23.99 6.02
N ASP A 234 8.67 24.48 6.79
CA ASP A 234 8.27 25.89 6.76
C ASP A 234 9.31 26.82 7.41
N ARG A 235 9.99 26.37 8.47
CA ARG A 235 10.82 27.21 9.35
C ARG A 235 12.28 26.80 9.43
N ARG A 236 12.65 25.62 8.93
CA ARG A 236 13.97 25.00 9.13
C ARG A 236 14.37 24.92 10.61
N SER A 237 13.39 24.63 11.47
CA SER A 237 13.53 24.55 12.94
C SER A 237 12.63 23.43 13.48
N GLY A 238 12.69 23.22 14.80
CA GLY A 238 11.86 22.28 15.52
C GLY A 238 12.50 20.90 15.74
N ALA A 239 11.75 20.00 16.34
CA ALA A 239 12.25 18.73 16.88
C ALA A 239 12.94 17.84 15.81
N PHE A 240 12.50 17.86 14.56
CA PHE A 240 13.22 17.17 13.47
C PHE A 240 14.60 17.75 13.21
N VAL A 241 14.74 19.08 13.19
CA VAL A 241 16.03 19.72 12.97
C VAL A 241 16.98 19.42 14.11
N ASP A 242 16.50 19.44 15.35
CA ASP A 242 17.28 19.10 16.54
C ASP A 242 17.75 17.64 16.50
N MET A 243 16.84 16.71 16.21
CA MET A 243 17.14 15.29 16.07
C MET A 243 18.15 15.02 14.96
N LEU A 244 17.95 15.56 13.76
CA LEU A 244 18.86 15.38 12.62
C LEU A 244 20.24 16.02 12.88
N SER A 245 20.29 17.16 13.55
CA SER A 245 21.54 17.83 13.95
C SER A 245 22.33 16.99 14.95
N SER A 246 21.65 16.33 15.90
CA SER A 246 22.28 15.49 16.93
C SER A 246 23.01 14.25 16.36
N VAL A 247 22.70 13.87 15.11
CA VAL A 247 23.28 12.69 14.40
C VAL A 247 24.02 13.10 13.12
N ASP A 248 24.42 14.36 13.00
CA ASP A 248 25.12 14.93 11.82
C ASP A 248 24.41 14.59 10.49
N ALA A 249 23.08 14.70 10.48
CA ALA A 249 22.23 14.41 9.33
C ALA A 249 21.48 15.64 8.79
N TRP A 250 21.56 16.80 9.44
CA TRP A 250 20.90 18.00 9.01
C TRP A 250 21.71 18.79 7.98
N ASP A 251 21.05 19.17 6.89
CA ASP A 251 21.55 20.12 5.90
C ASP A 251 20.39 21.07 5.49
N PRO A 252 20.38 22.34 5.93
CA PRO A 252 19.31 23.28 5.59
C PRO A 252 19.20 23.57 4.10
N LYS A 253 20.25 23.32 3.31
CA LYS A 253 20.23 23.47 1.84
C LYS A 253 19.48 22.35 1.15
N ALA A 254 19.33 21.22 1.80
CA ALA A 254 18.63 20.04 1.26
C ALA A 254 17.17 20.33 0.89
N LEU A 255 16.51 21.26 1.61
CA LEU A 255 15.11 21.61 1.40
C LEU A 255 14.90 22.58 0.21
N GLY A 256 15.97 23.02 -0.45
CA GLY A 256 15.90 24.05 -1.50
C GLY A 256 15.71 25.48 -0.97
N SER A 257 15.50 26.45 -1.86
CA SER A 257 15.39 27.88 -1.49
C SER A 257 14.01 28.23 -0.90
N HIS A 258 12.94 27.63 -1.42
CA HIS A 258 11.55 27.86 -1.03
C HIS A 258 10.87 26.55 -0.67
N PRO A 259 11.20 25.96 0.50
CA PRO A 259 10.68 24.66 0.86
C PRO A 259 9.18 24.73 1.18
N SER A 260 8.44 23.78 0.67
CA SER A 260 7.02 23.55 0.96
C SER A 260 6.65 22.13 0.53
N ILE A 261 5.56 21.58 1.04
CA ILE A 261 5.00 20.31 0.53
C ILE A 261 4.75 20.40 -0.98
N ARG A 262 4.21 21.54 -1.42
CA ARG A 262 3.99 21.82 -2.83
C ARG A 262 5.28 21.69 -3.68
N ALA A 263 6.43 22.16 -3.19
CA ALA A 263 7.70 22.05 -3.91
C ALA A 263 8.12 20.59 -4.13
N TYR A 264 7.89 19.70 -3.17
CA TYR A 264 8.11 18.25 -3.33
C TYR A 264 7.15 17.63 -4.35
N LEU A 265 5.88 18.01 -4.32
CA LEU A 265 4.90 17.55 -5.32
C LEU A 265 5.31 18.02 -6.72
N GLU A 266 5.66 19.30 -6.88
CA GLU A 266 6.12 19.88 -8.16
C GLU A 266 7.39 19.19 -8.67
N ALA A 267 8.35 18.88 -7.78
CA ALA A 267 9.58 18.17 -8.14
C ALA A 267 9.30 16.79 -8.75
N VAL A 268 8.31 16.05 -8.21
CA VAL A 268 7.89 14.77 -8.78
C VAL A 268 7.13 14.97 -10.09
N PHE A 269 6.17 15.90 -10.13
CA PHE A 269 5.31 16.10 -11.31
C PHE A 269 6.03 16.75 -12.50
N ALA A 270 7.19 17.38 -12.28
CA ALA A 270 8.08 17.83 -13.35
C ALA A 270 8.58 16.68 -14.22
N SER A 271 8.63 15.45 -13.70
CA SER A 271 8.93 14.24 -14.45
C SER A 271 7.65 13.57 -14.97
N PRO A 272 7.69 12.77 -16.08
CA PRO A 272 6.52 12.06 -16.59
C PRO A 272 6.24 10.75 -15.85
N VAL A 273 6.50 10.68 -14.53
CA VAL A 273 6.16 9.50 -13.71
C VAL A 273 4.67 9.20 -13.82
N LYS A 274 4.30 7.93 -14.02
CA LYS A 274 2.91 7.55 -14.29
C LYS A 274 2.06 7.46 -13.03
N GLN A 275 2.65 7.05 -11.90
CA GLN A 275 1.98 6.99 -10.61
C GLN A 275 2.90 7.48 -9.50
N PHE A 276 2.38 8.40 -8.71
CA PHE A 276 2.98 8.92 -7.50
C PHE A 276 2.08 8.60 -6.30
N LEU A 277 2.60 7.83 -5.36
CA LEU A 277 1.96 7.51 -4.09
C LEU A 277 2.38 8.58 -3.07
N VAL A 278 1.48 9.50 -2.76
CA VAL A 278 1.64 10.48 -1.68
C VAL A 278 1.24 9.78 -0.39
N VAL A 279 2.22 9.27 0.35
CA VAL A 279 1.96 8.48 1.56
C VAL A 279 1.65 9.41 2.72
N HIS A 280 0.66 9.07 3.51
CA HIS A 280 0.01 9.80 4.59
C HIS A 280 -0.76 11.03 4.11
N GLY A 281 -0.12 12.14 3.81
CA GLY A 281 -0.82 13.37 3.40
C GLY A 281 -1.72 13.96 4.49
N ASN A 282 -1.37 13.75 5.78
CA ASN A 282 -2.19 14.14 6.93
C ASN A 282 -2.36 15.67 7.04
N PHE A 283 -1.34 16.41 6.61
CA PHE A 283 -1.25 17.88 6.74
C PHE A 283 -1.19 18.60 5.40
N LEU A 284 -1.75 17.99 4.32
CA LEU A 284 -1.88 18.64 3.01
C LEU A 284 -2.72 19.91 3.12
N ARG A 285 -2.20 21.01 2.57
CA ARG A 285 -2.86 22.31 2.54
C ARG A 285 -3.69 22.47 1.28
N GLN A 286 -4.51 23.52 1.22
CA GLN A 286 -5.38 23.80 0.08
C GLN A 286 -4.60 23.84 -1.24
N GLU A 287 -3.45 24.51 -1.27
CA GLU A 287 -2.57 24.63 -2.44
C GLU A 287 -2.00 23.28 -2.92
N ASP A 288 -1.74 22.35 -1.96
CA ASP A 288 -1.27 20.99 -2.27
C ASP A 288 -2.40 20.17 -2.89
N LEU A 289 -3.62 20.31 -2.33
CA LEU A 289 -4.83 19.65 -2.86
C LEU A 289 -5.16 20.15 -4.27
N ASP A 290 -5.01 21.45 -4.52
CA ASP A 290 -5.27 22.05 -5.84
C ASP A 290 -4.27 21.53 -6.89
N LEU A 291 -3.01 21.33 -6.50
CA LEU A 291 -2.01 20.71 -7.36
C LEU A 291 -2.29 19.23 -7.59
N LEU A 292 -2.59 18.47 -6.53
CA LEU A 292 -2.94 17.05 -6.64
C LEU A 292 -4.18 16.82 -7.51
N GLN A 293 -5.17 17.72 -7.46
CA GLN A 293 -6.34 17.67 -8.34
C GLN A 293 -5.97 17.78 -9.82
N GLN A 294 -4.98 18.63 -10.17
CA GLN A 294 -4.49 18.76 -11.56
C GLN A 294 -3.82 17.47 -12.04
N PHE A 295 -3.16 16.74 -11.13
CA PHE A 295 -2.43 15.52 -11.42
C PHE A 295 -3.11 14.24 -10.89
N LYS A 296 -4.42 14.28 -10.60
CA LYS A 296 -5.18 13.15 -10.01
C LYS A 296 -5.09 11.85 -10.81
N ASP A 297 -4.80 11.94 -12.11
CA ASP A 297 -4.61 10.75 -12.95
C ASP A 297 -3.22 10.11 -12.78
N ARG A 298 -2.28 10.81 -12.17
CA ARG A 298 -0.91 10.39 -11.92
C ARG A 298 -0.56 10.30 -10.43
N ALA A 299 -1.50 10.58 -9.55
CA ALA A 299 -1.31 10.56 -8.10
C ALA A 299 -2.38 9.73 -7.40
N THR A 300 -1.98 9.11 -6.30
CA THR A 300 -2.89 8.47 -5.33
C THR A 300 -2.38 8.82 -3.94
N VAL A 301 -3.25 9.34 -3.08
CA VAL A 301 -2.91 9.57 -1.67
C VAL A 301 -3.13 8.26 -0.91
N ILE A 302 -2.15 7.86 -0.11
CA ILE A 302 -2.24 6.64 0.69
C ILE A 302 -2.57 7.02 2.14
N TYR A 303 -3.78 6.78 2.54
CA TYR A 303 -4.25 7.02 3.90
C TYR A 303 -4.04 5.76 4.76
N CYS A 304 -3.41 5.94 5.94
CA CYS A 304 -3.19 4.90 6.94
C CYS A 304 -3.99 5.26 8.21
N PRO A 305 -5.29 4.93 8.26
CA PRO A 305 -6.22 5.41 9.30
C PRO A 305 -5.79 5.10 10.73
N ARG A 306 -5.27 3.90 10.98
CA ARG A 306 -4.89 3.47 12.33
C ARG A 306 -3.54 4.03 12.77
N THR A 307 -2.56 4.14 11.84
CA THR A 307 -1.32 4.88 12.09
C THR A 307 -1.60 6.35 12.38
N HIS A 308 -2.48 7.00 11.60
CA HIS A 308 -2.94 8.36 11.88
C HIS A 308 -3.57 8.49 13.27
N ALA A 309 -4.37 7.52 13.70
CA ALA A 309 -4.96 7.49 15.04
C ALA A 309 -3.92 7.22 16.14
N TYR A 310 -2.91 6.38 15.86
CA TYR A 310 -1.81 6.08 16.77
C TYR A 310 -1.01 7.34 17.17
N PHE A 311 -0.78 8.24 16.20
CA PHE A 311 -0.12 9.52 16.47
C PHE A 311 -1.07 10.62 16.98
N GLU A 312 -2.36 10.30 17.19
CA GLU A 312 -3.38 11.24 17.66
C GLU A 312 -3.46 12.52 16.81
N HIS A 313 -3.22 12.37 15.51
CA HIS A 313 -3.28 13.51 14.59
C HIS A 313 -4.69 14.12 14.49
N PRO A 314 -4.82 15.42 14.19
CA PRO A 314 -6.11 16.08 13.96
C PRO A 314 -6.86 15.46 12.77
N ALA A 315 -8.09 15.92 12.51
CA ALA A 315 -8.96 15.36 11.48
C ALA A 315 -8.25 15.24 10.12
N TYR A 316 -8.26 14.02 9.56
CA TYR A 316 -7.70 13.75 8.24
C TYR A 316 -8.52 14.41 7.12
N PRO A 317 -7.90 15.01 6.08
CA PRO A 317 -8.60 15.74 5.03
C PRO A 317 -9.24 14.81 3.98
N LEU A 318 -9.94 13.74 4.40
CA LEU A 318 -10.50 12.73 3.49
C LEU A 318 -11.58 13.33 2.57
N GLN A 319 -12.54 14.07 3.14
CA GLN A 319 -13.60 14.72 2.36
C GLN A 319 -13.07 15.75 1.35
N PRO A 320 -12.14 16.65 1.70
CA PRO A 320 -11.46 17.52 0.74
C PRO A 320 -10.77 16.80 -0.43
N LEU A 321 -10.13 15.63 -0.17
CA LEU A 321 -9.52 14.81 -1.21
C LEU A 321 -10.57 14.19 -2.15
N LEU A 322 -11.58 13.54 -1.57
CA LEU A 322 -12.62 12.84 -2.33
C LEU A 322 -13.49 13.79 -3.16
N SER A 323 -13.83 14.97 -2.61
CA SER A 323 -14.63 15.99 -3.33
C SER A 323 -13.92 16.56 -4.55
N ARG A 324 -12.58 16.55 -4.58
CA ARG A 324 -11.76 16.94 -5.73
C ARG A 324 -11.54 15.80 -6.72
N GLY A 325 -12.05 14.61 -6.43
CA GLY A 325 -11.81 13.40 -7.22
C GLY A 325 -10.36 12.93 -7.17
N ILE A 326 -9.59 13.31 -6.12
CA ILE A 326 -8.24 12.80 -5.89
C ILE A 326 -8.36 11.37 -5.39
N PRO A 327 -7.74 10.38 -6.04
CA PRO A 327 -7.80 9.00 -5.59
C PRO A 327 -7.13 8.83 -4.23
N VAL A 328 -7.83 8.16 -3.30
CA VAL A 328 -7.29 7.75 -1.99
C VAL A 328 -7.28 6.23 -1.93
N ALA A 329 -6.17 5.63 -1.51
CA ALA A 329 -6.07 4.22 -1.20
C ALA A 329 -5.74 4.01 0.27
N LEU A 330 -6.07 2.83 0.83
CA LEU A 330 -5.80 2.49 2.22
C LEU A 330 -4.52 1.68 2.33
N GLY A 331 -3.56 2.14 3.13
CA GLY A 331 -2.34 1.44 3.52
C GLY A 331 -2.33 1.12 5.01
N THR A 332 -1.58 0.13 5.43
CA THR A 332 -1.44 -0.20 6.85
C THR A 332 -0.26 0.48 7.52
N ASP A 333 0.70 0.94 6.72
CA ASP A 333 2.01 1.28 7.26
C ASP A 333 2.66 0.06 7.95
N SER A 334 3.51 0.26 8.94
CA SER A 334 4.26 -0.80 9.63
C SER A 334 3.61 -1.23 10.94
N ARG A 335 4.01 -2.42 11.44
CA ARG A 335 3.67 -2.82 12.81
C ARG A 335 4.38 -1.97 13.89
N ALA A 336 5.24 -1.05 13.50
CA ALA A 336 5.84 -0.08 14.42
C ALA A 336 4.85 1.03 14.83
N SER A 337 3.79 1.27 14.05
CA SER A 337 2.73 2.25 14.31
C SER A 337 1.31 1.68 14.19
N ASN A 338 1.19 0.37 13.89
CA ASN A 338 -0.08 -0.29 13.63
C ASN A 338 -0.08 -1.71 14.26
N PRO A 339 -1.16 -2.18 14.88
CA PRO A 339 -1.18 -3.49 15.53
C PRO A 339 -1.14 -4.67 14.55
N ASP A 340 -1.53 -4.49 13.28
CA ASP A 340 -1.54 -5.54 12.26
C ASP A 340 -1.44 -4.98 10.83
N LEU A 341 -1.31 -5.88 9.82
CA LEU A 341 -1.21 -5.56 8.40
C LEU A 341 -2.55 -5.85 7.66
N SER A 342 -3.68 -5.40 8.21
CA SER A 342 -5.01 -5.64 7.66
C SER A 342 -5.65 -4.40 7.03
N PRO A 343 -5.66 -4.25 5.68
CA PRO A 343 -6.40 -3.17 5.02
C PRO A 343 -7.92 -3.23 5.29
N TRP A 344 -8.45 -4.42 5.66
CA TRP A 344 -9.84 -4.52 6.09
C TRP A 344 -10.10 -3.73 7.38
N ARG A 345 -9.18 -3.83 8.36
CA ARG A 345 -9.27 -3.05 9.60
C ARG A 345 -9.11 -1.55 9.34
N GLU A 346 -8.30 -1.16 8.35
CA GLU A 346 -8.22 0.23 7.89
C GLU A 346 -9.57 0.68 7.30
N ALA A 347 -10.18 -0.14 6.44
CA ALA A 347 -11.50 0.14 5.89
C ALA A 347 -12.59 0.24 6.97
N GLN A 348 -12.57 -0.63 7.98
CA GLN A 348 -13.46 -0.53 9.16
C GLN A 348 -13.25 0.77 9.94
N SER A 349 -12.00 1.19 10.14
CA SER A 349 -11.66 2.47 10.79
C SER A 349 -12.25 3.65 10.02
N VAL A 350 -12.14 3.65 8.69
CA VAL A 350 -12.77 4.68 7.84
C VAL A 350 -14.29 4.63 7.95
N ALA A 351 -14.91 3.44 7.87
CA ALA A 351 -16.36 3.28 7.97
C ALA A 351 -16.92 3.81 9.29
N ASN A 352 -16.17 3.67 10.38
CA ASN A 352 -16.58 4.17 11.69
C ASN A 352 -16.34 5.68 11.85
N LYS A 353 -15.21 6.19 11.34
CA LYS A 353 -14.78 7.58 11.52
C LYS A 353 -15.49 8.56 10.57
N PHE A 354 -15.89 8.10 9.38
CA PHE A 354 -16.49 8.90 8.31
C PHE A 354 -17.84 8.31 7.89
N PRO A 355 -18.92 8.54 8.68
CA PRO A 355 -20.22 7.94 8.44
C PRO A 355 -20.88 8.36 7.12
N GLU A 356 -20.49 9.48 6.56
CA GLU A 356 -20.98 10.01 5.29
C GLU A 356 -20.40 9.33 4.04
N ILE A 357 -19.30 8.55 4.17
CA ILE A 357 -18.66 7.91 3.02
C ILE A 357 -19.33 6.56 2.74
N PRO A 358 -19.86 6.32 1.52
CA PRO A 358 -20.49 5.05 1.18
C PRO A 358 -19.53 3.87 1.28
N GLY A 359 -20.01 2.70 1.70
CA GLY A 359 -19.21 1.47 1.78
C GLY A 359 -18.53 1.10 0.47
N ALA A 360 -19.20 1.32 -0.67
CA ALA A 360 -18.62 1.08 -1.99
C ALA A 360 -17.38 1.95 -2.28
N GLN A 361 -17.37 3.20 -1.80
CA GLN A 361 -16.21 4.08 -1.94
C GLN A 361 -15.06 3.63 -1.02
N ILE A 362 -15.37 3.19 0.20
CA ILE A 362 -14.36 2.62 1.13
C ILE A 362 -13.75 1.34 0.55
N LEU A 363 -14.57 0.44 -0.02
CA LEU A 363 -14.07 -0.76 -0.67
C LEU A 363 -13.14 -0.41 -1.84
N ARG A 364 -13.48 0.58 -2.66
CA ARG A 364 -12.62 1.07 -3.75
C ARG A 364 -11.28 1.57 -3.25
N MET A 365 -11.25 2.25 -2.10
CA MET A 365 -10.00 2.68 -1.45
C MET A 365 -9.14 1.49 -1.01
N ALA A 366 -9.75 0.41 -0.56
CA ALA A 366 -9.06 -0.80 -0.10
C ALA A 366 -8.66 -1.76 -1.24
N THR A 367 -9.05 -1.48 -2.49
CA THR A 367 -8.90 -2.40 -3.64
C THR A 367 -8.40 -1.69 -4.89
N GLU A 368 -9.30 -1.21 -5.77
CA GLU A 368 -9.00 -0.65 -7.10
C GLU A 368 -8.01 0.51 -7.05
N ASN A 369 -8.17 1.45 -6.10
CA ASN A 369 -7.28 2.59 -5.99
C ASN A 369 -5.84 2.17 -5.61
N GLY A 370 -5.70 1.18 -4.72
CA GLY A 370 -4.41 0.58 -4.39
C GLY A 370 -3.78 -0.15 -5.57
N ALA A 371 -4.57 -0.91 -6.32
CA ALA A 371 -4.11 -1.61 -7.53
C ALA A 371 -3.58 -0.63 -8.58
N ARG A 372 -4.30 0.48 -8.79
CA ARG A 372 -3.86 1.57 -9.67
C ARG A 372 -2.56 2.21 -9.18
N ALA A 373 -2.47 2.52 -7.88
CA ALA A 373 -1.27 3.11 -7.27
C ALA A 373 -0.03 2.23 -7.47
N LEU A 374 -0.17 0.93 -7.32
CA LEU A 374 0.90 -0.05 -7.54
C LEU A 374 1.14 -0.39 -9.02
N MET A 375 0.39 0.21 -9.95
CA MET A 375 0.46 -0.07 -11.39
C MET A 375 0.31 -1.58 -11.69
N LEU A 376 -0.68 -2.23 -11.06
CA LEU A 376 -0.97 -3.64 -11.28
C LEU A 376 -1.74 -3.85 -12.60
N GLU A 377 -1.87 -5.11 -13.05
CA GLU A 377 -2.63 -5.48 -14.23
C GLU A 377 -4.05 -4.90 -14.20
N ASN A 378 -4.54 -4.48 -15.35
CA ASN A 378 -5.90 -3.94 -15.47
C ASN A 378 -6.96 -4.97 -15.02
N GLY A 379 -7.80 -4.54 -14.10
CA GLY A 379 -8.86 -5.36 -13.49
C GLY A 379 -8.54 -5.90 -12.11
N VAL A 380 -7.28 -5.92 -11.69
CA VAL A 380 -6.95 -6.20 -10.27
C VAL A 380 -7.64 -5.16 -9.38
N GLY A 381 -8.14 -5.61 -8.22
CA GLY A 381 -8.95 -4.79 -7.32
C GLY A 381 -10.42 -4.67 -7.73
N THR A 382 -10.86 -5.40 -8.76
CA THR A 382 -12.27 -5.53 -9.18
C THR A 382 -12.64 -6.99 -9.46
N LEU A 383 -13.93 -7.29 -9.56
CA LEU A 383 -14.42 -8.59 -10.01
C LEU A 383 -15.10 -8.48 -11.41
N LYS A 384 -14.62 -7.60 -12.27
CA LYS A 384 -15.16 -7.46 -13.63
C LYS A 384 -14.80 -8.66 -14.51
N THR A 385 -15.62 -8.93 -15.51
CA THR A 385 -15.33 -9.96 -16.53
C THR A 385 -13.99 -9.68 -17.20
N GLY A 386 -13.17 -10.71 -17.37
CA GLY A 386 -11.81 -10.67 -17.88
C GLY A 386 -10.73 -10.34 -16.84
N ALA A 387 -11.10 -9.87 -15.65
CA ALA A 387 -10.14 -9.58 -14.57
C ALA A 387 -9.53 -10.88 -14.00
N PRO A 388 -8.30 -10.81 -13.44
CA PRO A 388 -7.77 -11.90 -12.62
C PRO A 388 -8.70 -12.23 -11.46
N TRP A 389 -8.83 -13.52 -11.15
CA TRP A 389 -9.58 -13.96 -9.98
C TRP A 389 -8.76 -13.75 -8.70
N THR A 390 -9.16 -12.79 -7.91
CA THR A 390 -8.52 -12.42 -6.63
C THR A 390 -9.51 -12.44 -5.47
N GLY A 391 -10.64 -13.15 -5.61
CA GLY A 391 -11.77 -13.04 -4.69
C GLY A 391 -11.43 -13.39 -3.25
N ILE A 392 -11.94 -12.58 -2.32
CA ILE A 392 -12.00 -12.87 -0.89
C ILE A 392 -13.45 -13.06 -0.47
N ALA A 393 -13.66 -13.80 0.62
CA ALA A 393 -14.96 -13.96 1.22
C ALA A 393 -14.99 -13.37 2.62
N VAL A 394 -16.12 -12.77 2.97
CA VAL A 394 -16.40 -12.21 4.31
C VAL A 394 -17.75 -12.73 4.76
N ASP A 395 -17.88 -13.17 6.02
CA ASP A 395 -19.15 -13.63 6.61
C ASP A 395 -20.22 -12.53 6.54
N SER A 396 -21.30 -12.80 5.80
CA SER A 396 -22.42 -11.87 5.57
C SER A 396 -23.69 -12.20 6.40
N ARG A 397 -23.59 -13.11 7.35
CA ARG A 397 -24.73 -13.44 8.23
C ARG A 397 -25.19 -12.20 9.00
N GLY A 398 -26.51 -12.02 9.08
CA GLY A 398 -27.13 -10.81 9.66
C GLY A 398 -27.30 -9.66 8.69
N MET A 399 -26.67 -9.68 7.51
CA MET A 399 -26.89 -8.68 6.47
C MET A 399 -28.26 -8.87 5.81
N SER A 400 -28.99 -7.78 5.61
CA SER A 400 -30.32 -7.77 4.99
C SER A 400 -30.28 -7.13 3.62
N SER A 401 -31.10 -7.64 2.69
CA SER A 401 -31.34 -7.01 1.38
C SER A 401 -32.04 -5.63 1.48
N ASN A 402 -32.60 -5.30 2.64
CA ASN A 402 -33.23 -4.02 2.91
C ASN A 402 -32.26 -2.96 3.47
N GLU A 403 -30.99 -3.33 3.68
CA GLU A 403 -29.98 -2.36 4.09
C GLU A 403 -29.76 -1.29 3.02
N THR A 404 -29.73 -0.03 3.41
CA THR A 404 -29.47 1.10 2.51
C THR A 404 -28.04 1.03 1.93
N ASP A 405 -27.07 0.58 2.74
CA ASP A 405 -25.68 0.33 2.34
C ASP A 405 -25.21 -1.01 2.94
N PRO A 406 -25.50 -2.14 2.27
CA PRO A 406 -25.12 -3.46 2.76
C PRO A 406 -23.62 -3.64 2.97
N LEU A 407 -22.81 -3.01 2.13
CA LEU A 407 -21.34 -3.11 2.26
C LEU A 407 -20.84 -2.34 3.47
N ARG A 408 -21.44 -1.18 3.77
CA ARG A 408 -21.13 -0.44 4.99
C ARG A 408 -21.48 -1.23 6.24
N PHE A 409 -22.65 -1.89 6.25
CA PHE A 409 -23.04 -2.79 7.34
C PHE A 409 -21.95 -3.87 7.55
N LEU A 410 -21.45 -4.47 6.48
CA LEU A 410 -20.40 -5.48 6.53
C LEU A 410 -19.07 -4.94 7.09
N LEU A 411 -18.69 -3.72 6.69
CA LEU A 411 -17.49 -3.03 7.21
C LEU A 411 -17.60 -2.65 8.69
N GLN A 412 -18.81 -2.41 9.21
CA GLN A 412 -19.04 -2.08 10.62
C GLN A 412 -19.16 -3.31 11.54
N LYS A 413 -19.19 -4.51 10.98
CA LYS A 413 -19.24 -5.76 11.72
C LYS A 413 -17.85 -6.08 12.30
N GLU A 414 -17.67 -5.96 13.64
CA GLU A 414 -16.37 -6.09 14.31
C GLU A 414 -15.69 -7.44 14.11
N ASP A 415 -16.48 -8.52 14.08
CA ASP A 415 -16.00 -9.90 13.90
C ASP A 415 -15.83 -10.31 12.42
N ALA A 416 -16.11 -9.40 11.47
CA ALA A 416 -15.91 -9.68 10.06
C ALA A 416 -14.42 -9.71 9.70
N HIS A 417 -13.99 -10.86 9.18
CA HIS A 417 -12.62 -11.05 8.69
C HIS A 417 -12.67 -11.58 7.26
N PRO A 418 -11.94 -10.95 6.32
CA PRO A 418 -11.80 -11.49 4.99
C PRO A 418 -10.85 -12.70 5.01
N TYR A 419 -11.13 -13.67 4.15
CA TYR A 419 -10.22 -14.78 3.87
C TYR A 419 -10.14 -15.01 2.36
N PRO A 420 -8.98 -15.40 1.83
CA PRO A 420 -8.81 -15.62 0.41
C PRO A 420 -9.60 -16.83 -0.08
N VAL A 421 -10.25 -16.71 -1.24
CA VAL A 421 -10.93 -17.80 -1.95
C VAL A 421 -10.35 -18.03 -3.35
N TRP A 422 -9.15 -17.49 -3.61
CA TRP A 422 -8.36 -17.84 -4.79
C TRP A 422 -7.37 -18.95 -4.42
N PRO A 423 -7.10 -19.89 -5.32
CA PRO A 423 -6.05 -20.86 -5.09
C PRO A 423 -4.71 -20.13 -4.96
N LEU A 424 -3.93 -20.50 -3.96
CA LEU A 424 -2.48 -20.30 -4.03
C LEU A 424 -2.03 -20.89 -5.37
N ALA A 425 -1.09 -20.21 -6.06
CA ALA A 425 -0.48 -20.77 -7.27
C ALA A 425 -0.18 -22.26 -7.03
N PRO A 426 -0.43 -23.16 -8.01
CA PRO A 426 -0.20 -24.57 -7.81
C PRO A 426 1.20 -24.74 -7.24
N THR A 427 1.28 -25.36 -6.07
CA THR A 427 2.56 -25.81 -5.49
C THR A 427 3.26 -26.58 -6.60
N ILE A 428 4.32 -26.00 -7.16
CA ILE A 428 5.20 -26.72 -8.07
C ILE A 428 5.72 -27.90 -7.23
N SER A 429 5.15 -29.07 -7.48
CA SER A 429 5.57 -30.35 -6.93
C SER A 429 6.91 -30.76 -7.51
#